data_6fd73aaf70d5ecebaf94a33fdd7b193e
#
_entry.id   6fd73aaf70d5ecebaf94a33fdd7b193e
#
_cell.length_a   1.000
_cell.length_b   1.000
_cell.length_c   1.000
_cell.angle_alpha   90.00
_cell.angle_beta   90.00
_cell.angle_gamma   90.00
#
_symmetry.space_group_name_H-M   'P 1'
#
loop_
_entity.id
_entity.type
_entity.pdbx_description
1 polymer ?
#
loop_
_entity_poly.entity_id
_entity_poly.type
_entity_poly.pdbx_seq_one_letter_code
_entity_poly.pdbx_strand_id
1 'polypeptide(L)'
;MPQNYLPHNHGQSIEQELEHMPSVENFQTVADIFKQLGDGSRIRIFWLLCHCEECVINLSVMVDMSSPAVSHHLKQLKAAGLIVSRREGKEVYYKAADTEQARNFHHMIEWLVKIACPSQTEE
;
A
#
# COMPACT_ATOMS: atom_id res chain seq x y z
N MET A 1 11.12 -20.92 26.36
CA MET A 1 9.77 -20.66 26.84
C MET A 1 8.92 -21.91 26.73
N PRO A 2 8.29 -22.31 27.80
CA PRO A 2 7.44 -23.49 27.72
C PRO A 2 6.32 -23.29 26.71
N GLN A 3 6.04 -24.35 25.98
CA GLN A 3 5.15 -24.23 24.83
C GLN A 3 3.71 -24.51 25.19
N ASN A 4 3.49 -25.29 26.25
CA ASN A 4 2.16 -25.81 26.52
C ASN A 4 1.55 -25.22 27.79
N TYR A 5 1.89 -23.99 28.09
CA TYR A 5 1.38 -23.36 29.30
C TYR A 5 0.24 -22.39 29.04
N LEU A 6 -0.36 -22.47 27.85
CA LEU A 6 -1.56 -21.71 27.58
C LEU A 6 -2.65 -22.12 28.58
N PRO A 7 -3.43 -21.15 29.09
CA PRO A 7 -4.41 -21.44 30.15
C PRO A 7 -5.43 -22.50 29.78
N HIS A 8 -5.76 -22.64 28.50
CA HIS A 8 -6.75 -23.61 28.06
C HIS A 8 -6.17 -24.47 26.96
N ASN A 9 -6.49 -25.76 27.01
CA ASN A 9 -6.06 -26.70 25.99
C ASN A 9 -7.25 -27.05 25.12
N HIS A 10 -7.22 -26.58 23.87
CA HIS A 10 -8.31 -26.83 22.91
C HIS A 10 -7.92 -27.87 21.87
N GLY A 11 -6.85 -28.62 22.12
CA GLY A 11 -6.43 -29.68 21.21
C GLY A 11 -5.68 -29.20 19.98
N GLN A 12 -5.25 -27.92 19.96
CA GLN A 12 -4.49 -27.39 18.85
C GLN A 12 -3.00 -27.38 19.17
N SER A 13 -2.20 -27.51 18.12
CA SER A 13 -0.74 -27.45 18.25
C SER A 13 -0.28 -26.17 17.57
N ILE A 14 0.09 -25.18 18.35
CA ILE A 14 0.45 -23.86 17.83
C ILE A 14 1.87 -23.47 18.24
N GLU A 15 2.60 -24.37 18.89
CA GLU A 15 3.90 -24.03 19.45
C GLU A 15 4.89 -23.56 18.40
N GLN A 16 4.94 -24.24 17.26
CA GLN A 16 5.87 -23.86 16.20
C GLN A 16 5.55 -22.50 15.61
N GLU A 17 4.25 -22.21 15.45
CA GLU A 17 3.84 -20.91 14.95
C GLU A 17 4.24 -19.80 15.90
N LEU A 18 4.09 -20.02 17.20
CA LEU A 18 4.49 -19.01 18.18
C LEU A 18 5.99 -18.76 18.15
N GLU A 19 6.79 -19.81 17.94
CA GLU A 19 8.24 -19.65 17.85
C GLU A 19 8.66 -18.85 16.62
N HIS A 20 7.91 -18.96 15.54
CA HIS A 20 8.26 -18.31 14.28
C HIS A 20 7.45 -17.04 14.04
N MET A 21 6.62 -16.65 15.01
CA MET A 21 5.84 -15.43 14.87
C MET A 21 6.78 -14.23 14.79
N PRO A 22 6.56 -13.33 13.84
CA PRO A 22 7.37 -12.11 13.75
C PRO A 22 7.29 -11.32 15.05
N SER A 23 8.26 -10.46 15.27
CA SER A 23 8.32 -9.64 16.46
C SER A 23 7.21 -8.60 16.47
N VAL A 24 6.95 -8.04 17.65
CA VAL A 24 6.00 -6.93 17.77
C VAL A 24 6.41 -5.78 16.85
N GLU A 25 7.70 -5.50 16.79
CA GLU A 25 8.21 -4.43 15.94
C GLU A 25 7.96 -4.70 14.46
N ASN A 26 8.11 -5.96 14.04
CA ASN A 26 7.84 -6.32 12.66
C ASN A 26 6.36 -6.17 12.32
N PHE A 27 5.47 -6.56 13.24
CA PHE A 27 4.05 -6.37 13.03
C PHE A 27 3.70 -4.88 12.95
N GLN A 28 4.38 -4.04 13.75
CA GLN A 28 4.13 -2.60 13.68
C GLN A 28 4.56 -2.04 12.32
N THR A 29 5.68 -2.51 11.81
CA THR A 29 6.12 -2.09 10.47
C THR A 29 5.07 -2.44 9.42
N VAL A 30 4.53 -3.65 9.48
CA VAL A 30 3.50 -4.07 8.54
C VAL A 30 2.24 -3.22 8.71
N ALA A 31 1.85 -2.96 9.96
CA ALA A 31 0.68 -2.13 10.24
C ALA A 31 0.84 -0.73 9.67
N ASP A 32 2.05 -0.16 9.79
CA ASP A 32 2.30 1.17 9.25
C ASP A 32 2.14 1.20 7.74
N ILE A 33 2.56 0.13 7.07
CA ILE A 33 2.38 0.03 5.61
C ILE A 33 0.90 -0.02 5.27
N PHE A 34 0.14 -0.86 5.97
CA PHE A 34 -1.30 -0.93 5.73
C PHE A 34 -1.97 0.40 6.00
N LYS A 35 -1.51 1.13 7.02
CA LYS A 35 -2.07 2.43 7.34
C LYS A 35 -1.89 3.41 6.18
N GLN A 36 -0.70 3.38 5.54
CA GLN A 36 -0.46 4.26 4.40
C GLN A 36 -1.41 3.95 3.25
N LEU A 37 -1.81 2.71 3.10
CA LEU A 37 -2.72 2.29 2.05
C LEU A 37 -4.17 2.22 2.50
N GLY A 38 -4.48 2.73 3.70
CA GLY A 38 -5.84 2.73 4.21
C GLY A 38 -6.65 3.96 3.85
N ASP A 39 -6.25 4.69 2.81
CA ASP A 39 -6.90 5.91 2.38
C ASP A 39 -7.25 5.77 0.91
N GLY A 40 -8.55 5.88 0.58
CA GLY A 40 -9.01 5.65 -0.78
C GLY A 40 -8.40 6.58 -1.80
N SER A 41 -8.24 7.86 -1.46
CA SER A 41 -7.63 8.81 -2.37
C SER A 41 -6.18 8.46 -2.65
N ARG A 42 -5.46 8.06 -1.60
CA ARG A 42 -4.06 7.68 -1.76
C ARG A 42 -3.91 6.43 -2.61
N ILE A 43 -4.77 5.44 -2.40
CA ILE A 43 -4.77 4.22 -3.22
C ILE A 43 -5.05 4.56 -4.67
N ARG A 44 -6.00 5.46 -4.90
CA ARG A 44 -6.36 5.87 -6.26
C ARG A 44 -5.18 6.53 -6.97
N ILE A 45 -4.48 7.41 -6.26
CA ILE A 45 -3.30 8.07 -6.84
C ILE A 45 -2.21 7.03 -7.13
N PHE A 46 -1.96 6.12 -6.19
CA PHE A 46 -0.96 5.07 -6.41
C PHE A 46 -1.33 4.22 -7.63
N TRP A 47 -2.60 3.83 -7.74
CA TRP A 47 -3.05 3.04 -8.88
C TRP A 47 -2.77 3.75 -10.19
N LEU A 48 -3.07 5.05 -10.25
CA LEU A 48 -2.81 5.83 -11.46
C LEU A 48 -1.31 5.81 -11.80
N LEU A 49 -0.47 5.97 -10.79
CA LEU A 49 0.97 6.02 -11.02
C LEU A 49 1.56 4.65 -11.33
N CYS A 50 0.82 3.58 -11.13
CA CYS A 50 1.21 2.28 -11.65
C CYS A 50 1.01 2.20 -13.15
N HIS A 51 0.23 3.09 -13.73
CA HIS A 51 -0.12 3.05 -15.15
C HIS A 51 0.41 4.25 -15.95
N CYS A 52 0.89 5.29 -15.28
CA CYS A 52 1.42 6.46 -15.97
C CYS A 52 2.42 7.19 -15.08
N GLU A 53 3.15 8.09 -15.70
CA GLU A 53 4.04 9.01 -14.99
C GLU A 53 3.44 10.40 -15.13
N GLU A 54 3.22 11.11 -13.99
CA GLU A 54 2.50 12.37 -14.04
C GLU A 54 2.97 13.36 -12.99
N CYS A 55 2.69 14.64 -13.25
CA CYS A 55 2.97 15.74 -12.35
C CYS A 55 1.78 16.01 -11.44
N VAL A 56 2.00 16.81 -10.40
CA VAL A 56 0.97 17.10 -9.40
C VAL A 56 -0.26 17.75 -10.03
N ILE A 57 -0.04 18.71 -10.93
CA ILE A 57 -1.16 19.46 -11.52
C ILE A 57 -2.07 18.51 -12.30
N ASN A 58 -1.48 17.66 -13.11
CA ASN A 58 -2.28 16.71 -13.88
C ASN A 58 -2.98 15.71 -12.97
N LEU A 59 -2.27 15.22 -11.96
CA LEU A 59 -2.89 14.30 -11.00
C LEU A 59 -4.07 14.94 -10.30
N SER A 60 -3.95 16.22 -9.91
CA SER A 60 -5.03 16.90 -9.22
C SER A 60 -6.28 16.97 -10.09
N VAL A 61 -6.10 17.17 -11.39
CA VAL A 61 -7.25 17.15 -12.30
C VAL A 61 -7.81 15.75 -12.44
N MET A 62 -6.93 14.75 -12.58
CA MET A 62 -7.36 13.37 -12.79
C MET A 62 -8.14 12.81 -11.60
N VAL A 63 -7.80 13.21 -10.38
CA VAL A 63 -8.50 12.71 -9.19
C VAL A 63 -9.47 13.73 -8.58
N ASP A 64 -9.58 14.91 -9.19
CA ASP A 64 -10.48 15.96 -8.75
C ASP A 64 -10.21 16.34 -7.29
N MET A 65 -8.95 16.64 -7.02
CA MET A 65 -8.51 17.05 -5.69
C MET A 65 -7.59 18.26 -5.82
N SER A 66 -7.42 19.01 -4.73
CA SER A 66 -6.51 20.14 -4.75
C SER A 66 -5.06 19.66 -4.86
N SER A 67 -4.20 20.51 -5.43
CA SER A 67 -2.78 20.18 -5.53
C SER A 67 -2.14 19.95 -4.17
N PRO A 68 -2.42 20.75 -3.12
CA PRO A 68 -1.87 20.44 -1.80
C PRO A 68 -2.30 19.07 -1.27
N ALA A 69 -3.55 18.67 -1.50
CA ALA A 69 -4.01 17.35 -1.06
C ALA A 69 -3.27 16.25 -1.79
N VAL A 70 -3.12 16.39 -3.12
CA VAL A 70 -2.37 15.41 -3.91
C VAL A 70 -0.93 15.37 -3.46
N SER A 71 -0.31 16.53 -3.24
CA SER A 71 1.07 16.58 -2.77
C SER A 71 1.24 15.87 -1.44
N HIS A 72 0.27 16.00 -0.55
CA HIS A 72 0.33 15.30 0.74
C HIS A 72 0.34 13.79 0.53
N HIS A 73 -0.52 13.28 -0.31
CA HIS A 73 -0.56 11.85 -0.60
C HIS A 73 0.71 11.37 -1.28
N LEU A 74 1.24 12.16 -2.20
CA LEU A 74 2.47 11.79 -2.89
C LEU A 74 3.64 11.71 -1.91
N LYS A 75 3.69 12.64 -0.96
CA LYS A 75 4.74 12.62 0.05
C LYS A 75 4.67 11.34 0.88
N GLN A 76 3.48 10.93 1.28
CA GLN A 76 3.31 9.71 2.06
C GLN A 76 3.69 8.47 1.25
N LEU A 77 3.25 8.41 0.00
CA LEU A 77 3.57 7.28 -0.86
C LEU A 77 5.08 7.18 -1.11
N LYS A 78 5.73 8.33 -1.30
CA LYS A 78 7.17 8.35 -1.54
C LYS A 78 7.92 7.91 -0.29
N ALA A 79 7.49 8.39 0.89
CA ALA A 79 8.11 7.99 2.14
C ALA A 79 7.98 6.50 2.40
N ALA A 80 6.89 5.89 1.92
CA ALA A 80 6.67 4.45 2.05
C ALA A 80 7.42 3.64 0.99
N GLY A 81 8.12 4.30 0.06
CA GLY A 81 8.88 3.60 -0.97
C GLY A 81 8.03 3.06 -2.11
N LEU A 82 6.79 3.52 -2.23
CA LEU A 82 5.87 2.98 -3.24
C LEU A 82 5.93 3.73 -4.55
N ILE A 83 6.40 4.97 -4.54
CA ILE A 83 6.55 5.77 -5.76
C ILE A 83 7.92 6.43 -5.75
N VAL A 84 8.34 6.85 -6.93
CA VAL A 84 9.57 7.59 -7.14
C VAL A 84 9.24 8.86 -7.90
N SER A 85 10.16 9.82 -7.88
CA SER A 85 9.96 11.06 -8.59
C SER A 85 11.23 11.42 -9.36
N ARG A 86 11.06 12.21 -10.42
CA ARG A 86 12.18 12.77 -11.16
C ARG A 86 11.82 14.18 -11.56
N ARG A 87 12.84 15.01 -11.68
CA ARG A 87 12.65 16.39 -12.12
C ARG A 87 13.04 16.51 -13.57
N GLU A 88 12.21 17.20 -14.32
CA GLU A 88 12.53 17.54 -15.70
C GLU A 88 12.15 18.99 -15.92
N GLY A 89 13.15 19.87 -15.98
CA GLY A 89 12.89 21.28 -16.05
C GLY A 89 12.24 21.77 -14.77
N LYS A 90 11.10 22.43 -14.90
CA LYS A 90 10.35 22.93 -13.74
C LYS A 90 9.34 21.92 -13.20
N GLU A 91 9.19 20.80 -13.90
CA GLU A 91 8.19 19.81 -13.53
C GLU A 91 8.82 18.68 -12.73
N VAL A 92 8.08 18.16 -11.79
CA VAL A 92 8.42 16.94 -11.09
C VAL A 92 7.39 15.88 -11.45
N TYR A 93 7.89 14.75 -11.94
CA TYR A 93 7.04 13.64 -12.36
C TYR A 93 7.13 12.51 -11.36
N TYR A 94 6.01 11.85 -11.13
CA TYR A 94 5.90 10.76 -10.18
C TYR A 94 5.43 9.52 -10.90
N LYS A 95 5.90 8.36 -10.47
CA LYS A 95 5.43 7.08 -10.98
C LYS A 95 5.65 6.02 -9.91
N ALA A 96 4.99 4.88 -10.05
CA ALA A 96 5.17 3.77 -9.12
C ALA A 96 6.63 3.34 -9.15
N ALA A 97 7.14 2.95 -7.98
CA ALA A 97 8.50 2.42 -7.88
C ALA A 97 8.57 1.07 -8.59
N ASP A 98 9.70 0.80 -9.21
CA ASP A 98 9.93 -0.49 -9.87
C ASP A 98 10.53 -1.45 -8.85
N THR A 99 9.71 -1.83 -7.87
CA THR A 99 10.12 -2.73 -6.80
C THR A 99 9.10 -3.83 -6.65
N GLU A 100 9.52 -4.93 -6.03
CA GLU A 100 8.62 -6.03 -5.75
C GLU A 100 7.47 -5.57 -4.86
N GLN A 101 7.78 -4.72 -3.88
CA GLN A 101 6.76 -4.22 -2.96
C GLN A 101 5.68 -3.45 -3.71
N ALA A 102 6.07 -2.51 -4.57
CA ALA A 102 5.10 -1.72 -5.32
C ALA A 102 4.27 -2.58 -6.26
N ARG A 103 4.93 -3.55 -6.94
CA ARG A 103 4.21 -4.44 -7.82
C ARG A 103 3.22 -5.31 -7.07
N ASN A 104 3.60 -5.81 -5.90
CA ASN A 104 2.70 -6.64 -5.10
C ASN A 104 1.50 -5.84 -4.60
N PHE A 105 1.70 -4.59 -4.20
CA PHE A 105 0.58 -3.75 -3.80
C PHE A 105 -0.36 -3.46 -4.95
N HIS A 106 0.19 -3.21 -6.14
CA HIS A 106 -0.64 -3.02 -7.32
C HIS A 106 -1.51 -4.25 -7.58
N HIS A 107 -0.90 -5.43 -7.55
CA HIS A 107 -1.64 -6.67 -7.76
C HIS A 107 -2.70 -6.88 -6.68
N MET A 108 -2.36 -6.55 -5.44
CA MET A 108 -3.32 -6.70 -4.34
C MET A 108 -4.53 -5.80 -4.54
N ILE A 109 -4.29 -4.55 -4.95
CA ILE A 109 -5.40 -3.61 -5.22
C ILE A 109 -6.30 -4.17 -6.32
N GLU A 110 -5.71 -4.64 -7.42
CA GLU A 110 -6.47 -5.19 -8.53
C GLU A 110 -7.29 -6.38 -8.09
N TRP A 111 -6.68 -7.25 -7.31
CA TRP A 111 -7.36 -8.46 -6.83
C TRP A 111 -8.50 -8.12 -5.88
N LEU A 112 -8.27 -7.18 -4.96
CA LEU A 112 -9.29 -6.79 -4.00
C LEU A 112 -10.47 -6.12 -4.69
N VAL A 113 -10.24 -5.33 -5.73
CA VAL A 113 -11.32 -4.72 -6.49
C VAL A 113 -12.19 -5.83 -7.11
N LYS A 114 -11.56 -6.88 -7.64
CA LYS A 114 -12.31 -7.97 -8.25
C LYS A 114 -13.21 -8.68 -7.26
N ILE A 115 -12.72 -8.97 -6.05
CA ILE A 115 -13.49 -9.76 -5.11
C ILE A 115 -14.47 -8.90 -4.30
N ALA A 116 -14.15 -7.63 -4.07
CA ALA A 116 -15.00 -6.76 -3.26
C ALA A 116 -15.97 -5.93 -4.10
N CYS A 117 -15.66 -5.73 -5.38
CA CYS A 117 -16.48 -4.92 -6.28
C CYS A 117 -16.69 -5.65 -7.61
N PRO A 118 -17.32 -6.84 -7.61
CA PRO A 118 -17.40 -7.66 -8.84
C PRO A 118 -18.06 -6.94 -10.00
N SER A 119 -19.03 -6.08 -9.72
CA SER A 119 -19.75 -5.39 -10.78
C SER A 119 -18.86 -4.43 -11.55
N GLN A 120 -17.73 -4.03 -11.00
CA GLN A 120 -16.81 -3.12 -11.66
C GLN A 120 -15.90 -3.82 -12.66
N THR A 121 -15.88 -5.15 -12.66
CA THR A 121 -14.93 -5.91 -13.46
C THR A 121 -15.60 -6.74 -14.53
N GLU A 122 -16.86 -6.50 -14.81
CA GLU A 122 -17.61 -7.32 -15.77
C GLU A 122 -17.46 -6.83 -17.20
N GLU A 123 -16.64 -5.90 -17.45
CA GLU A 123 -16.37 -5.43 -18.81
C GLU A 123 -15.52 -6.41 -19.59
#